data_1ee00a22d31b24f3e908e55b6717f89d
#
_entry.id   1ee00a22d31b24f3e908e55b6717f89d
#
_cell.length_a   1.000
_cell.length_b   1.000
_cell.length_c   1.000
_cell.angle_alpha   90.00
_cell.angle_beta   90.00
_cell.angle_gamma   90.00
#
_symmetry.space_group_name_H-M   'P 1'
#
loop_
_entity.id
_entity.type
_entity.pdbx_description
1 polymer ?
#
loop_
_entity_poly.entity_id
_entity_poly.type
_entity_poly.pdbx_seq_one_letter_code
_entity_poly.pdbx_strand_id
1 'polypeptide(L)'
;MPLTVNTNSSAALAGFHLANNQSALQKSLTRLSSGSRIVQPVDDAGGLAVAMKMESAIVRLSGAEKNVQNATSFLEVQDGVLQAAGKIVNRMIELKGLSDDVMKNASDIENYNREFKDLQMQIYDMASLKFNGVSMFASTTSNSGGGAATFNDIANDNTVSIY
;
A
#
# COMPACT_ATOMS: atom_id res chain seq x y z
N MET A 1 -16.31 20.93 77.94
CA MET A 1 -15.77 20.88 76.54
C MET A 1 -14.66 21.89 76.43
N PRO A 2 -13.42 21.53 76.17
CA PRO A 2 -12.39 22.52 75.96
C PRO A 2 -12.67 23.23 74.63
N LEU A 3 -12.91 24.54 74.70
CA LEU A 3 -13.01 25.40 73.51
C LEU A 3 -11.59 25.62 73.02
N THR A 4 -11.17 24.85 72.04
CA THR A 4 -9.89 25.09 71.33
C THR A 4 -10.12 26.16 70.27
N VAL A 5 -9.74 27.41 70.56
CA VAL A 5 -9.93 28.56 69.70
C VAL A 5 -9.01 28.54 68.45
N ASN A 6 -7.91 27.76 68.49
CA ASN A 6 -6.89 27.74 67.42
C ASN A 6 -6.89 26.49 66.54
N THR A 7 -7.70 25.47 66.83
CA THR A 7 -7.81 24.27 66.00
C THR A 7 -9.25 23.80 65.90
N ASN A 8 -9.91 24.15 64.79
CA ASN A 8 -11.25 23.66 64.50
C ASN A 8 -11.11 22.43 63.61
N SER A 9 -11.22 21.24 64.23
CA SER A 9 -11.11 19.94 63.54
C SER A 9 -12.16 19.78 62.42
N SER A 10 -13.36 20.33 62.63
CA SER A 10 -14.43 20.29 61.62
C SER A 10 -14.10 21.15 60.37
N ALA A 11 -13.49 22.31 60.59
CA ALA A 11 -13.05 23.18 59.49
C ALA A 11 -11.89 22.54 58.71
N ALA A 12 -10.93 21.88 59.38
CA ALA A 12 -9.85 21.16 58.76
C ALA A 12 -10.39 19.94 57.93
N LEU A 13 -11.37 19.23 58.45
CA LEU A 13 -12.02 18.13 57.74
C LEU A 13 -12.83 18.60 56.52
N ALA A 14 -13.54 19.69 56.66
CA ALA A 14 -14.24 20.33 55.52
C ALA A 14 -13.28 20.79 54.44
N GLY A 15 -12.14 21.42 54.80
CA GLY A 15 -11.08 21.81 53.87
C GLY A 15 -10.48 20.59 53.14
N PHE A 16 -10.24 19.47 53.85
CA PHE A 16 -9.76 18.25 53.22
C PHE A 16 -10.76 17.66 52.20
N HIS A 17 -12.04 17.62 52.53
CA HIS A 17 -13.09 17.15 51.62
C HIS A 17 -13.23 18.07 50.42
N LEU A 18 -13.13 19.40 50.61
CA LEU A 18 -13.16 20.39 49.52
C LEU A 18 -11.98 20.19 48.55
N ALA A 19 -10.77 19.99 49.06
CA ALA A 19 -9.58 19.76 48.27
C ALA A 19 -9.69 18.45 47.44
N ASN A 20 -10.20 17.36 48.04
CA ASN A 20 -10.44 16.12 47.38
C ASN A 20 -11.50 16.23 46.26
N ASN A 21 -12.61 16.93 46.54
CA ASN A 21 -13.66 17.15 45.56
C ASN A 21 -13.16 18.02 44.38
N GLN A 22 -12.34 19.02 44.65
CA GLN A 22 -11.76 19.88 43.64
C GLN A 22 -10.78 19.09 42.73
N SER A 23 -9.96 18.23 43.32
CA SER A 23 -9.06 17.32 42.59
C SER A 23 -9.85 16.33 41.71
N ALA A 24 -10.91 15.71 42.24
CA ALA A 24 -11.77 14.80 41.48
C ALA A 24 -12.49 15.52 40.30
N LEU A 25 -12.96 16.75 40.54
CA LEU A 25 -13.61 17.57 39.53
C LEU A 25 -12.63 17.96 38.42
N GLN A 26 -11.43 18.36 38.77
CA GLN A 26 -10.36 18.69 37.83
C GLN A 26 -10.00 17.49 36.95
N LYS A 27 -9.89 16.30 37.55
CA LYS A 27 -9.64 15.05 36.82
C LYS A 27 -10.79 14.69 35.86
N SER A 28 -12.03 14.89 36.29
CA SER A 28 -13.21 14.66 35.46
C SER A 28 -13.30 15.63 34.29
N LEU A 29 -13.00 16.90 34.53
CA LEU A 29 -12.96 17.94 33.47
C LEU A 29 -11.85 17.63 32.44
N THR A 30 -10.67 17.21 32.88
CA THR A 30 -9.57 16.84 31.98
C THR A 30 -9.95 15.63 31.11
N ARG A 31 -10.61 14.62 31.67
CA ARG A 31 -11.11 13.47 30.92
C ARG A 31 -12.20 13.85 29.92
N LEU A 32 -13.11 14.72 30.31
CA LEU A 32 -14.18 15.21 29.44
C LEU A 32 -13.62 16.04 28.29
N SER A 33 -12.66 16.92 28.58
CA SER A 33 -12.01 17.78 27.58
C SER A 33 -11.18 16.98 26.57
N SER A 34 -10.46 15.94 27.03
CA SER A 34 -9.66 15.08 26.17
C SER A 34 -10.48 14.03 25.41
N GLY A 35 -11.72 13.75 25.86
CA GLY A 35 -12.53 12.65 25.35
C GLY A 35 -11.98 11.24 25.67
N SER A 36 -10.91 11.15 26.45
CA SER A 36 -10.20 9.92 26.78
C SER A 36 -10.31 9.59 28.27
N ARG A 37 -10.55 8.32 28.60
CA ARG A 37 -10.58 7.83 29.98
C ARG A 37 -9.21 7.90 30.65
N ILE A 38 -8.14 7.64 29.89
CA ILE A 38 -6.76 7.60 30.34
C ILE A 38 -6.07 8.82 29.72
N VAL A 39 -5.79 9.83 30.54
CA VAL A 39 -5.14 11.09 30.10
C VAL A 39 -3.67 11.10 30.49
N GLN A 40 -3.35 10.51 31.64
CA GLN A 40 -2.00 10.47 32.15
C GLN A 40 -1.57 9.01 32.43
N PRO A 41 -0.26 8.69 32.29
CA PRO A 41 0.27 7.35 32.58
C PRO A 41 -0.04 6.88 34.01
N VAL A 42 -0.19 7.81 34.96
CA VAL A 42 -0.54 7.54 36.38
C VAL A 42 -1.97 7.00 36.54
N ASP A 43 -2.87 7.30 35.59
CA ASP A 43 -4.26 6.82 35.66
C ASP A 43 -4.38 5.31 35.42
N ASP A 44 -3.63 4.82 34.42
CA ASP A 44 -3.57 3.38 34.07
C ASP A 44 -2.42 3.15 33.09
N ALA A 45 -1.23 2.84 33.62
CA ALA A 45 -0.04 2.61 32.80
C ALA A 45 -0.17 1.35 31.90
N GLY A 46 -0.84 0.31 32.40
CA GLY A 46 -1.09 -0.92 31.64
C GLY A 46 -2.05 -0.72 30.48
N GLY A 47 -3.18 -0.06 30.75
CA GLY A 47 -4.17 0.28 29.73
C GLY A 47 -3.63 1.22 28.69
N LEU A 48 -2.81 2.21 29.08
CA LEU A 48 -2.15 3.13 28.14
C LEU A 48 -1.19 2.38 27.21
N ALA A 49 -0.36 1.49 27.74
CA ALA A 49 0.56 0.69 26.94
C ALA A 49 -0.16 -0.18 25.90
N VAL A 50 -1.28 -0.79 26.28
CA VAL A 50 -2.11 -1.57 25.35
C VAL A 50 -2.75 -0.66 24.29
N ALA A 51 -3.29 0.50 24.70
CA ALA A 51 -3.88 1.47 23.76
C ALA A 51 -2.86 1.94 22.72
N MET A 52 -1.64 2.30 23.13
CA MET A 52 -0.57 2.71 22.20
C MET A 52 -0.14 1.58 21.24
N LYS A 53 -0.10 0.32 21.72
CA LYS A 53 0.16 -0.84 20.86
C LYS A 53 -0.95 -1.04 19.82
N MET A 54 -2.20 -0.90 20.23
CA MET A 54 -3.35 -1.02 19.33
C MET A 54 -3.37 0.11 18.31
N GLU A 55 -3.12 1.35 18.72
CA GLU A 55 -3.03 2.50 17.80
C GLU A 55 -1.91 2.30 16.77
N SER A 56 -0.73 1.87 17.21
CA SER A 56 0.36 1.51 16.30
C SER A 56 -0.01 0.37 15.34
N ALA A 57 -0.78 -0.63 15.80
CA ALA A 57 -1.27 -1.70 14.94
C ALA A 57 -2.28 -1.19 13.91
N ILE A 58 -3.21 -0.30 14.30
CA ILE A 58 -4.18 0.33 13.39
C ILE A 58 -3.47 1.14 12.31
N VAL A 59 -2.47 1.95 12.67
CA VAL A 59 -1.69 2.73 11.70
C VAL A 59 -0.98 1.82 10.69
N ARG A 60 -0.36 0.72 11.16
CA ARG A 60 0.26 -0.26 10.26
C ARG A 60 -0.74 -0.94 9.34
N LEU A 61 -1.91 -1.36 9.87
CA LEU A 61 -2.97 -1.96 9.06
C LEU A 61 -3.51 -0.99 8.01
N SER A 62 -3.71 0.28 8.37
CA SER A 62 -4.13 1.31 7.41
C SER A 62 -3.07 1.54 6.33
N GLY A 63 -1.79 1.50 6.67
CA GLY A 63 -0.70 1.53 5.69
C GLY A 63 -0.71 0.32 4.77
N ALA A 64 -0.87 -0.88 5.32
CA ALA A 64 -0.97 -2.11 4.54
C ALA A 64 -2.20 -2.11 3.61
N GLU A 65 -3.35 -1.63 4.07
CA GLU A 65 -4.55 -1.49 3.24
C GLU A 65 -4.29 -0.60 2.01
N LYS A 66 -3.65 0.55 2.20
CA LYS A 66 -3.28 1.44 1.09
C LYS A 66 -2.30 0.77 0.12
N ASN A 67 -1.34 0.00 0.65
CA ASN A 67 -0.41 -0.74 -0.20
C ASN A 67 -1.13 -1.80 -1.03
N VAL A 68 -2.09 -2.53 -0.44
CA VAL A 68 -2.92 -3.50 -1.16
C VAL A 68 -3.75 -2.82 -2.25
N GLN A 69 -4.36 -1.67 -1.97
CA GLN A 69 -5.11 -0.91 -2.98
C GLN A 69 -4.21 -0.49 -4.15
N ASN A 70 -3.01 0.01 -3.86
CA ASN A 70 -2.04 0.37 -4.90
C ASN A 70 -1.59 -0.86 -5.72
N ALA A 71 -1.35 -2.00 -5.05
CA ALA A 71 -1.00 -3.25 -5.71
C ALA A 71 -2.13 -3.75 -6.61
N THR A 72 -3.37 -3.66 -6.16
CA THR A 72 -4.54 -4.03 -6.97
C THR A 72 -4.63 -3.16 -8.23
N SER A 73 -4.47 -1.84 -8.09
CA SER A 73 -4.48 -0.94 -9.24
C SER A 73 -3.33 -1.22 -10.22
N PHE A 74 -2.16 -1.58 -9.72
CA PHE A 74 -1.03 -2.00 -10.55
C PHE A 74 -1.36 -3.27 -11.35
N LEU A 75 -1.95 -4.27 -10.69
CA LEU A 75 -2.34 -5.53 -11.32
C LEU A 75 -3.46 -5.34 -12.36
N GLU A 76 -4.43 -4.45 -12.09
CA GLU A 76 -5.50 -4.12 -13.06
C GLU A 76 -4.93 -3.52 -14.34
N VAL A 77 -3.97 -2.60 -14.22
CA VAL A 77 -3.29 -2.02 -15.39
C VAL A 77 -2.49 -3.10 -16.13
N GLN A 78 -1.78 -3.96 -15.40
CA GLN A 78 -1.01 -5.06 -15.98
C GLN A 78 -1.91 -6.04 -16.73
N ASP A 79 -3.07 -6.40 -16.18
CA ASP A 79 -4.05 -7.26 -16.84
C ASP A 79 -4.58 -6.62 -18.13
N GLY A 80 -4.89 -5.32 -18.12
CA GLY A 80 -5.30 -4.56 -19.30
C GLY A 80 -4.24 -4.59 -20.41
N VAL A 81 -2.97 -4.44 -20.07
CA VAL A 81 -1.86 -4.53 -21.04
C VAL A 81 -1.73 -5.95 -21.58
N LEU A 82 -1.86 -6.99 -20.74
CA LEU A 82 -1.81 -8.38 -21.19
C LEU A 82 -2.97 -8.74 -22.12
N GLN A 83 -4.18 -8.23 -21.85
CA GLN A 83 -5.33 -8.41 -22.75
C GLN A 83 -5.10 -7.75 -24.10
N ALA A 84 -4.51 -6.54 -24.12
CA ALA A 84 -4.16 -5.88 -25.36
C ALA A 84 -3.08 -6.63 -26.14
N ALA A 85 -2.04 -7.13 -25.45
CA ALA A 85 -1.01 -7.99 -26.04
C ALA A 85 -1.61 -9.27 -26.64
N GLY A 86 -2.57 -9.89 -25.94
CA GLY A 86 -3.30 -11.06 -26.45
C GLY A 86 -4.03 -10.78 -27.77
N LYS A 87 -4.65 -9.61 -27.92
CA LYS A 87 -5.29 -9.21 -29.19
C LYS A 87 -4.26 -9.05 -30.30
N ILE A 88 -3.11 -8.44 -30.02
CA ILE A 88 -2.03 -8.27 -31.00
C ILE A 88 -1.49 -9.65 -31.43
N VAL A 89 -1.22 -10.55 -30.51
CA VAL A 89 -0.76 -11.92 -30.81
C VAL A 89 -1.78 -12.66 -31.67
N ASN A 90 -3.07 -12.57 -31.37
CA ASN A 90 -4.11 -13.18 -32.20
C ASN A 90 -4.10 -12.62 -33.63
N ARG A 91 -3.91 -11.31 -33.79
CA ARG A 91 -3.77 -10.71 -35.14
C ARG A 91 -2.52 -11.17 -35.86
N MET A 92 -1.39 -11.34 -35.15
CA MET A 92 -0.17 -11.89 -35.74
C MET A 92 -0.36 -13.32 -36.23
N ILE A 93 -1.09 -14.15 -35.48
CA ILE A 93 -1.43 -15.54 -35.87
C ILE A 93 -2.31 -15.52 -37.14
N GLU A 94 -3.29 -14.62 -37.20
CA GLU A 94 -4.14 -14.46 -38.39
C GLU A 94 -3.31 -14.07 -39.62
N LEU A 95 -2.44 -13.07 -39.49
CA LEU A 95 -1.54 -12.64 -40.56
C LEU A 95 -0.63 -13.76 -41.05
N LYS A 96 -0.10 -14.56 -40.11
CA LYS A 96 0.69 -15.74 -40.45
C LYS A 96 -0.11 -16.77 -41.26
N GLY A 97 -1.36 -17.04 -40.82
CA GLY A 97 -2.26 -17.94 -41.60
C GLY A 97 -2.58 -17.42 -42.99
N LEU A 98 -2.78 -16.08 -43.13
CA LEU A 98 -3.03 -15.45 -44.43
C LEU A 98 -1.77 -15.47 -45.35
N SER A 99 -0.57 -15.36 -44.77
CA SER A 99 0.67 -15.42 -45.53
C SER A 99 1.03 -16.80 -46.10
N ASP A 100 0.48 -17.86 -45.49
CA ASP A 100 0.70 -19.24 -45.91
C ASP A 100 -0.30 -19.73 -47.00
N ASP A 101 -1.22 -18.84 -47.40
CA ASP A 101 -2.20 -19.14 -48.46
C ASP A 101 -1.53 -19.16 -49.87
N VAL A 102 -1.66 -20.26 -50.55
CA VAL A 102 -1.08 -20.52 -51.88
C VAL A 102 -1.60 -19.52 -52.95
N MET A 103 -2.75 -18.90 -52.73
CA MET A 103 -3.35 -17.93 -53.68
C MET A 103 -2.79 -16.51 -53.57
N LYS A 104 -1.89 -16.24 -52.62
CA LYS A 104 -1.30 -14.92 -52.38
C LYS A 104 -0.06 -14.68 -53.25
N ASN A 105 0.04 -13.48 -53.77
CA ASN A 105 1.25 -13.06 -54.54
C ASN A 105 2.33 -12.50 -53.57
N ALA A 106 3.54 -12.34 -54.09
CA ALA A 106 4.68 -11.83 -53.32
C ALA A 106 4.44 -10.44 -52.71
N SER A 107 3.67 -9.57 -53.35
CA SER A 107 3.33 -8.24 -52.84
C SER A 107 2.35 -8.28 -51.68
N ASP A 108 1.39 -9.21 -51.72
CA ASP A 108 0.43 -9.44 -50.60
C ASP A 108 1.16 -9.94 -49.36
N ILE A 109 2.07 -10.91 -49.54
CA ILE A 109 2.90 -11.45 -48.47
C ILE A 109 3.79 -10.38 -47.86
N GLU A 110 4.36 -9.47 -48.69
CA GLU A 110 5.16 -8.36 -48.18
C GLU A 110 4.34 -7.37 -47.34
N ASN A 111 3.07 -7.10 -47.72
CA ASN A 111 2.19 -6.25 -46.93
C ASN A 111 1.87 -6.88 -45.57
N TYR A 112 1.57 -8.21 -45.54
CA TYR A 112 1.37 -8.93 -44.28
C TYR A 112 2.63 -8.92 -43.41
N ASN A 113 3.81 -9.09 -43.99
CA ASN A 113 5.08 -9.00 -43.26
C ASN A 113 5.36 -7.62 -42.66
N ARG A 114 4.96 -6.55 -43.33
CA ARG A 114 5.07 -5.17 -42.79
C ARG A 114 4.16 -5.01 -41.58
N GLU A 115 2.87 -5.37 -41.72
CA GLU A 115 1.92 -5.33 -40.58
C GLU A 115 2.40 -6.20 -39.41
N PHE A 116 2.93 -7.38 -39.68
CA PHE A 116 3.48 -8.27 -38.66
C PHE A 116 4.65 -7.64 -37.90
N LYS A 117 5.57 -6.95 -38.59
CA LYS A 117 6.69 -6.24 -37.99
C LYS A 117 6.20 -5.07 -37.12
N ASP A 118 5.20 -4.32 -37.56
CA ASP A 118 4.63 -3.23 -36.81
C ASP A 118 3.98 -3.74 -35.51
N LEU A 119 3.29 -4.87 -35.57
CA LEU A 119 2.72 -5.54 -34.39
C LEU A 119 3.80 -6.07 -33.45
N GLN A 120 4.94 -6.59 -33.96
CA GLN A 120 6.09 -6.96 -33.13
C GLN A 120 6.66 -5.75 -32.38
N MET A 121 6.79 -4.60 -33.05
CA MET A 121 7.24 -3.37 -32.39
C MET A 121 6.27 -2.93 -31.29
N GLN A 122 4.96 -3.01 -31.52
CA GLN A 122 3.96 -2.71 -30.51
C GLN A 122 4.07 -3.60 -29.27
N ILE A 123 4.29 -4.92 -29.46
CA ILE A 123 4.51 -5.84 -28.31
C ILE A 123 5.79 -5.47 -27.56
N TYR A 124 6.86 -5.11 -28.26
CA TYR A 124 8.10 -4.68 -27.62
C TYR A 124 7.91 -3.40 -26.82
N ASP A 125 7.19 -2.42 -27.36
CA ASP A 125 6.88 -1.18 -26.67
C ASP A 125 6.02 -1.46 -25.43
N MET A 126 5.02 -2.36 -25.52
CA MET A 126 4.21 -2.78 -24.39
C MET A 126 5.03 -3.46 -23.30
N ALA A 127 6.03 -4.26 -23.66
CA ALA A 127 6.93 -4.90 -22.69
C ALA A 127 7.80 -3.89 -21.94
N SER A 128 8.04 -2.72 -22.50
CA SER A 128 8.82 -1.64 -21.88
C SER A 128 8.00 -0.67 -21.04
N LEU A 129 6.67 -0.84 -20.96
CA LEU A 129 5.78 0.05 -20.22
C LEU A 129 6.10 0.04 -18.71
N LYS A 130 5.99 1.24 -18.13
CA LYS A 130 6.21 1.44 -16.69
C LYS A 130 4.98 2.09 -16.06
N PHE A 131 4.62 1.61 -14.89
CA PHE A 131 3.61 2.23 -14.06
C PHE A 131 4.29 2.96 -12.89
N ASN A 132 4.12 4.27 -12.81
CA ASN A 132 4.76 5.10 -11.78
C ASN A 132 6.28 4.87 -11.64
N GLY A 133 6.99 4.66 -12.78
CA GLY A 133 8.43 4.41 -12.81
C GLY A 133 8.85 2.95 -12.55
N VAL A 134 7.94 2.09 -12.13
CA VAL A 134 8.16 0.66 -11.94
C VAL A 134 7.82 -0.09 -13.24
N SER A 135 8.73 -0.95 -13.72
CA SER A 135 8.46 -1.78 -14.90
C SER A 135 7.32 -2.74 -14.61
N MET A 136 6.34 -2.82 -15.51
CA MET A 136 5.21 -3.75 -15.34
C MET A 136 5.60 -5.20 -15.67
N PHE A 137 6.62 -5.40 -16.48
CA PHE A 137 7.10 -6.72 -16.89
C PHE A 137 8.59 -6.83 -16.60
N ALA A 138 9.04 -8.04 -16.19
CA ALA A 138 10.45 -8.30 -16.00
C ALA A 138 11.16 -8.21 -17.36
N SER A 139 12.17 -7.33 -17.46
CA SER A 139 13.04 -7.31 -18.62
C SER A 139 14.23 -8.24 -18.36
N THR A 140 14.42 -9.22 -19.23
CA THR A 140 15.67 -9.97 -19.25
C THR A 140 16.76 -9.06 -19.80
N THR A 141 17.61 -8.51 -18.93
CA THR A 141 18.88 -7.96 -19.42
C THR A 141 19.74 -9.12 -19.87
N SER A 142 19.83 -9.31 -21.19
CA SER A 142 20.82 -10.19 -21.74
C SER A 142 22.21 -9.65 -21.37
N ASN A 143 22.83 -10.28 -20.37
CA ASN A 143 24.26 -10.07 -20.13
C ASN A 143 24.99 -10.46 -21.44
N SER A 144 25.72 -9.53 -22.01
CA SER A 144 26.51 -9.66 -23.25
C SER A 144 27.65 -10.69 -23.17
N GLY A 145 27.49 -11.76 -22.45
CA GLY A 145 28.45 -12.84 -22.27
C GLY A 145 27.73 -14.18 -22.20
N GLY A 146 27.26 -14.70 -23.34
CA GLY A 146 27.01 -16.14 -23.65
C GLY A 146 26.42 -17.05 -22.59
N GLY A 147 25.86 -16.57 -21.52
CA GLY A 147 25.24 -17.32 -20.44
C GLY A 147 23.72 -17.26 -20.52
N ALA A 148 23.05 -18.35 -20.14
CA ALA A 148 21.60 -18.44 -20.04
C ALA A 148 21.02 -17.22 -19.31
N ALA A 149 19.93 -16.65 -19.84
CA ALA A 149 19.22 -15.53 -19.23
C ALA A 149 18.87 -15.87 -17.77
N THR A 150 19.57 -15.27 -16.83
CA THR A 150 19.26 -15.40 -15.42
C THR A 150 18.31 -14.28 -15.03
N PHE A 151 17.11 -14.63 -14.53
CA PHE A 151 16.14 -13.74 -13.92
C PHE A 151 16.67 -13.19 -12.58
N ASN A 152 17.84 -12.62 -12.54
CA ASN A 152 18.50 -12.29 -11.29
C ASN A 152 19.03 -10.87 -11.28
N ASP A 153 18.20 -9.91 -11.69
CA ASP A 153 18.54 -8.51 -11.47
C ASP A 153 17.56 -7.92 -10.44
N ILE A 154 18.06 -7.73 -9.22
CA ILE A 154 17.36 -7.11 -8.09
C ILE A 154 16.84 -5.70 -8.45
N ALA A 155 17.43 -5.06 -9.45
CA ALA A 155 17.00 -3.75 -9.95
C ALA A 155 15.70 -3.78 -10.76
N ASN A 156 15.28 -4.96 -11.23
CA ASN A 156 14.05 -5.19 -12.01
C ASN A 156 13.11 -6.17 -11.30
N ASP A 157 13.21 -6.27 -9.99
CA ASP A 157 12.28 -7.07 -9.19
C ASP A 157 10.89 -6.40 -9.21
N ASN A 158 9.96 -7.01 -9.95
CA ASN A 158 8.57 -6.57 -10.02
C ASN A 158 7.75 -7.11 -8.83
N THR A 159 8.40 -7.57 -7.77
CA THR A 159 7.70 -8.00 -6.56
C THR A 159 7.19 -6.78 -5.81
N VAL A 160 5.88 -6.73 -5.61
CA VAL A 160 5.23 -5.75 -4.75
C VAL A 160 5.28 -6.29 -3.33
N SER A 161 6.16 -5.74 -2.48
CA SER A 161 6.20 -6.08 -1.07
C SER A 161 5.00 -5.45 -0.35
N ILE A 162 4.11 -6.30 0.17
CA ILE A 162 2.98 -5.90 1.01
C ILE A 162 3.36 -6.21 2.45
N TYR A 163 3.68 -5.18 3.24
CA TYR A 163 3.98 -5.29 4.67
C TYR A 163 2.78 -4.92 5.53
#